data_2fc9bce86749c96dbfc95a6c07fc33d4
#
_entry.id   2fc9bce86749c96dbfc95a6c07fc33d4
#
_cell.length_a   1.000
_cell.length_b   1.000
_cell.length_c   1.000
_cell.angle_alpha   90.00
_cell.angle_beta   90.00
_cell.angle_gamma   90.00
#
_symmetry.space_group_name_H-M   'P 1'
#
loop_
_entity.id
_entity.type
_entity.pdbx_description
1 polymer ?
#
loop_
_entity_poly.entity_id
_entity_poly.type
_entity_poly.pdbx_seq_one_letter_code
_entity_poly.pdbx_strand_id
1 'polypeptide(L)'
;MSEPITKPRVSAAAKIALALAAAAVLLAVFALAAPGSRFFFPLVSLWCNFALFAGVLLVLRVAGIKFDLFHKAVLVGLWAAALVYFFWALNRRSFVYIWDYVNYINKQYGAEAAFLQSPAAGFQFIFGSLAEDYTNFITLFLDFPFCLSDRTGDSFAFCQVFSVLPML
;
A
#
# COMPACT_ATOMS: atom_id res chain seq x y z
N MET A 1 46.21 17.78 21.46
CA MET A 1 44.72 17.90 21.50
C MET A 1 44.21 17.15 20.28
N SER A 2 43.66 15.94 20.48
CA SER A 2 43.10 15.14 19.39
C SER A 2 41.64 15.57 19.19
N GLU A 3 41.29 16.02 17.98
CA GLU A 3 39.91 16.31 17.60
C GLU A 3 39.04 15.07 17.77
N PRO A 4 37.83 15.18 18.34
CA PRO A 4 36.93 14.06 18.46
C PRO A 4 36.43 13.66 17.06
N ILE A 5 36.70 12.43 16.66
CA ILE A 5 36.17 11.82 15.42
C ILE A 5 34.66 11.79 15.53
N THR A 6 33.96 12.74 14.92
CA THR A 6 32.51 12.75 14.82
C THR A 6 32.05 11.63 13.88
N LYS A 7 31.45 10.60 14.43
CA LYS A 7 30.83 9.51 13.62
C LYS A 7 29.81 10.10 12.63
N PRO A 8 29.88 9.75 11.34
CA PRO A 8 28.94 10.26 10.36
C PRO A 8 27.51 9.84 10.75
N ARG A 9 26.63 10.82 10.96
CA ARG A 9 25.20 10.56 11.22
C ARG A 9 24.54 10.11 9.92
N VAL A 10 24.15 8.83 9.86
CA VAL A 10 23.35 8.29 8.76
C VAL A 10 22.04 9.11 8.64
N SER A 11 21.74 9.59 7.45
CA SER A 11 20.54 10.41 7.21
C SER A 11 19.25 9.61 7.47
N ALA A 12 18.18 10.28 7.86
CA ALA A 12 16.88 9.62 8.08
C ALA A 12 16.40 8.90 6.81
N ALA A 13 16.63 9.48 5.63
CA ALA A 13 16.31 8.86 4.34
C ALA A 13 17.05 7.53 4.13
N ALA A 14 18.35 7.50 4.46
CA ALA A 14 19.13 6.26 4.35
C ALA A 14 18.65 5.18 5.32
N LYS A 15 18.21 5.55 6.52
CA LYS A 15 17.62 4.59 7.48
C LYS A 15 16.29 4.01 6.97
N ILE A 16 15.43 4.85 6.39
CA ILE A 16 14.16 4.41 5.79
C ILE A 16 14.44 3.48 4.60
N ALA A 17 15.33 3.86 3.70
CA ALA A 17 15.70 3.04 2.55
C ALA A 17 16.26 1.67 2.99
N LEU A 18 17.11 1.65 4.00
CA LEU A 18 17.65 0.40 4.56
C LEU A 18 16.57 -0.47 5.19
N ALA A 19 15.63 0.12 5.92
CA ALA A 19 14.50 -0.62 6.52
C ALA A 19 13.59 -1.22 5.44
N LEU A 20 13.27 -0.47 4.38
CA LEU A 20 12.49 -0.97 3.26
C LEU A 20 13.21 -2.09 2.50
N ALA A 21 14.52 -1.96 2.29
CA ALA A 21 15.32 -3.00 1.67
C ALA A 21 15.38 -4.28 2.52
N ALA A 22 15.58 -4.14 3.83
CA ALA A 22 15.57 -5.28 4.75
C ALA A 22 14.21 -5.98 4.77
N ALA A 23 13.10 -5.22 4.77
CA ALA A 23 11.76 -5.79 4.68
C ALA A 23 11.52 -6.51 3.35
N ALA A 24 12.01 -5.98 2.23
CA ALA A 24 11.93 -6.65 0.93
C ALA A 24 12.71 -7.98 0.92
N VAL A 25 13.89 -8.03 1.54
CA VAL A 25 14.66 -9.27 1.70
C VAL A 25 13.89 -10.30 2.55
N LEU A 26 13.30 -9.87 3.66
CA LEU A 26 12.47 -10.75 4.50
C LEU A 26 11.26 -11.29 3.73
N LEU A 27 10.59 -10.47 2.92
CA LEU A 27 9.50 -10.92 2.05
C LEU A 27 9.98 -11.95 1.02
N ALA A 28 11.16 -11.73 0.42
CA ALA A 28 11.74 -12.70 -0.52
C ALA A 28 12.07 -14.04 0.17
N VAL A 29 12.64 -14.01 1.36
CA VAL A 29 12.89 -15.22 2.17
C VAL A 29 11.57 -15.91 2.52
N PHE A 30 10.55 -15.16 2.92
CA PHE A 30 9.22 -15.72 3.22
C PHE A 30 8.58 -16.35 1.96
N ALA A 31 8.71 -15.73 0.79
CA ALA A 31 8.24 -16.27 -0.48
C ALA A 31 8.86 -17.65 -0.80
N LEU A 32 10.14 -17.81 -0.50
CA LEU A 32 10.86 -19.06 -0.71
C LEU A 32 10.53 -20.13 0.35
N ALA A 33 10.35 -19.72 1.60
CA ALA A 33 10.09 -20.62 2.72
C ALA A 33 8.64 -21.12 2.78
N ALA A 34 7.67 -20.31 2.33
CA ALA A 34 6.25 -20.61 2.38
C ALA A 34 5.53 -20.21 1.07
N PRO A 35 5.87 -20.83 -0.07
CA PRO A 35 5.22 -20.54 -1.35
C PRO A 35 3.73 -20.86 -1.25
N GLY A 36 2.88 -19.94 -1.76
CA GLY A 36 1.42 -20.08 -1.70
C GLY A 36 0.81 -19.74 -0.32
N SER A 37 1.57 -19.13 0.58
CA SER A 37 1.03 -18.63 1.84
C SER A 37 0.02 -17.52 1.62
N ARG A 38 -1.18 -17.63 2.24
CA ARG A 38 -2.23 -16.61 2.22
C ARG A 38 -1.79 -15.26 2.81
N PHE A 39 -0.72 -15.23 3.57
CA PHE A 39 -0.18 -14.01 4.18
C PHE A 39 0.82 -13.29 3.28
N PHE A 40 1.33 -13.93 2.23
CA PHE A 40 2.38 -13.34 1.41
C PHE A 40 1.90 -12.07 0.68
N PHE A 41 0.76 -12.15 -0.02
CA PHE A 41 0.23 -11.01 -0.77
C PHE A 41 -0.15 -9.81 0.13
N PRO A 42 -0.90 -9.99 1.25
CA PRO A 42 -1.11 -8.92 2.22
C PRO A 42 0.17 -8.25 2.71
N LEU A 43 1.23 -9.01 2.98
CA LEU A 43 2.52 -8.45 3.42
C LEU A 43 3.22 -7.67 2.29
N VAL A 44 3.16 -8.14 1.06
CA VAL A 44 3.64 -7.40 -0.11
C VAL A 44 2.87 -6.09 -0.28
N SER A 45 1.54 -6.14 -0.18
CA SER A 45 0.67 -4.97 -0.25
C SER A 45 1.00 -3.94 0.84
N LEU A 46 1.17 -4.39 2.08
CA LEU A 46 1.58 -3.54 3.19
C LEU A 46 2.93 -2.87 2.92
N TRP A 47 3.90 -3.64 2.43
CA TRP A 47 5.22 -3.11 2.08
C TRP A 47 5.12 -2.07 0.95
N CYS A 48 4.32 -2.31 -0.11
CA CYS A 48 4.09 -1.36 -1.19
C CYS A 48 3.50 -0.05 -0.69
N ASN A 49 2.51 -0.10 0.20
CA ASN A 49 1.92 1.09 0.81
C ASN A 49 2.97 1.89 1.61
N PHE A 50 3.79 1.24 2.43
CA PHE A 50 4.87 1.91 3.16
C PHE A 50 5.94 2.48 2.24
N ALA A 51 6.33 1.77 1.18
CA ALA A 51 7.32 2.23 0.23
C ALA A 51 6.83 3.47 -0.53
N LEU A 52 5.57 3.48 -0.94
CA LEU A 52 4.95 4.61 -1.63
C LEU A 52 4.85 5.83 -0.70
N PHE A 53 4.38 5.64 0.53
CA PHE A 53 4.31 6.71 1.52
C PHE A 53 5.69 7.30 1.84
N ALA A 54 6.70 6.45 2.02
CA ALA A 54 8.08 6.89 2.24
C ALA A 54 8.64 7.65 1.02
N GLY A 55 8.30 7.20 -0.20
CA GLY A 55 8.64 7.87 -1.45
C GLY A 55 8.05 9.28 -1.54
N VAL A 56 6.77 9.43 -1.24
CA VAL A 56 6.09 10.74 -1.18
C VAL A 56 6.77 11.67 -0.17
N LEU A 57 7.02 11.19 1.04
CA LEU A 57 7.72 12.00 2.07
C LEU A 57 9.13 12.42 1.63
N LEU A 58 9.84 11.56 0.91
CA LEU A 58 11.16 11.86 0.39
C LEU A 58 11.08 12.96 -0.69
N VAL A 59 10.14 12.86 -1.63
CA VAL A 59 9.90 13.86 -2.67
C VAL A 59 9.57 15.22 -2.06
N LEU A 60 8.64 15.26 -1.10
CA LEU A 60 8.26 16.49 -0.39
C LEU A 60 9.46 17.13 0.32
N ARG A 61 10.31 16.30 0.94
CA ARG A 61 11.54 16.77 1.58
C ARG A 61 12.56 17.33 0.59
N VAL A 62 12.75 16.68 -0.56
CA VAL A 62 13.64 17.14 -1.64
C VAL A 62 13.11 18.44 -2.25
N ALA A 63 11.80 18.57 -2.40
CA ALA A 63 11.13 19.80 -2.84
C ALA A 63 11.20 20.95 -1.82
N GLY A 64 11.83 20.73 -0.65
CA GLY A 64 11.99 21.77 0.38
C GLY A 64 10.71 22.05 1.18
N ILE A 65 9.67 21.23 1.04
CA ILE A 65 8.40 21.38 1.75
C ILE A 65 8.60 20.94 3.20
N LYS A 66 8.49 21.90 4.11
CA LYS A 66 8.59 21.64 5.56
C LYS A 66 7.21 21.30 6.10
N PHE A 67 7.01 20.04 6.46
CA PHE A 67 5.84 19.61 7.22
C PHE A 67 6.10 19.78 8.71
N ASP A 68 5.54 20.81 9.30
CA ASP A 68 5.49 20.98 10.75
C ASP A 68 4.37 20.11 11.37
N LEU A 69 4.28 20.15 12.68
CA LEU A 69 3.28 19.36 13.42
C LEU A 69 1.84 19.73 13.02
N PHE A 70 1.60 21.00 12.72
CA PHE A 70 0.27 21.49 12.33
C PHE A 70 -0.17 20.88 11.00
N HIS A 71 0.68 20.93 9.96
CA HIS A 71 0.37 20.33 8.64
C HIS A 71 0.12 18.83 8.75
N LYS A 72 0.91 18.11 9.57
CA LYS A 72 0.69 16.68 9.83
C LYS A 72 -0.65 16.41 10.50
N ALA A 73 -1.00 17.21 11.51
CA ALA A 73 -2.27 17.07 12.23
C ALA A 73 -3.46 17.36 11.30
N VAL A 74 -3.37 18.38 10.44
CA VAL A 74 -4.40 18.69 9.44
C VAL A 74 -4.58 17.55 8.45
N LEU A 75 -3.49 17.00 7.90
CA LEU A 75 -3.55 15.87 6.96
C LEU A 75 -4.19 14.63 7.59
N VAL A 76 -3.76 14.27 8.81
CA VAL A 76 -4.34 13.13 9.56
C VAL A 76 -5.80 13.40 9.86
N GLY A 77 -6.17 14.63 10.25
CA GLY A 77 -7.55 15.01 10.52
C GLY A 77 -8.44 14.92 9.27
N LEU A 78 -7.97 15.41 8.13
CA LEU A 78 -8.68 15.29 6.85
C LEU A 78 -8.84 13.83 6.41
N TRP A 79 -7.80 13.03 6.56
CA TRP A 79 -7.86 11.59 6.26
C TRP A 79 -8.88 10.87 7.15
N ALA A 80 -8.84 11.11 8.46
CA ALA A 80 -9.79 10.53 9.40
C ALA A 80 -11.24 10.98 9.09
N ALA A 81 -11.45 12.26 8.79
CA ALA A 81 -12.76 12.79 8.41
C ALA A 81 -13.29 12.15 7.11
N ALA A 82 -12.42 11.97 6.11
CA ALA A 82 -12.78 11.32 4.86
C ALA A 82 -13.15 9.84 5.08
N LEU A 83 -12.40 9.10 5.92
CA LEU A 83 -12.74 7.72 6.28
C LEU A 83 -14.09 7.62 6.98
N VAL A 84 -14.35 8.50 7.97
CA VAL A 84 -15.64 8.54 8.70
C VAL A 84 -16.78 8.88 7.74
N TYR A 85 -16.60 9.88 6.88
CA TYR A 85 -17.61 10.24 5.88
C TYR A 85 -17.88 9.09 4.91
N PHE A 86 -16.84 8.44 4.42
CA PHE A 86 -16.97 7.33 3.46
C PHE A 86 -17.67 6.13 4.11
N PHE A 87 -17.27 5.77 5.33
CA PHE A 87 -17.93 4.72 6.11
C PHE A 87 -19.41 5.04 6.36
N TRP A 88 -19.74 6.29 6.72
CA TRP A 88 -21.12 6.75 6.88
C TRP A 88 -21.90 6.67 5.56
N ALA A 89 -21.29 7.08 4.45
CA ALA A 89 -21.93 7.04 3.12
C ALA A 89 -22.21 5.61 2.66
N LEU A 90 -21.27 4.67 2.88
CA LEU A 90 -21.44 3.25 2.57
C LEU A 90 -22.62 2.63 3.34
N ASN A 91 -22.77 2.98 4.63
CA ASN A 91 -23.85 2.43 5.46
C ASN A 91 -25.23 3.05 5.17
N ARG A 92 -25.30 4.15 4.42
CA ARG A 92 -26.55 4.87 4.15
C ARG A 92 -27.07 4.72 2.73
N ARG A 93 -26.28 4.22 1.81
CA ARG A 93 -26.63 4.11 0.39
C ARG A 93 -26.45 2.68 -0.10
N SER A 94 -27.45 2.18 -0.84
CA SER A 94 -27.26 0.99 -1.68
C SER A 94 -26.38 1.40 -2.84
N PHE A 95 -25.11 1.04 -2.83
CA PHE A 95 -24.21 1.28 -3.94
C PHE A 95 -24.55 0.34 -5.08
N VAL A 96 -24.89 0.91 -6.24
CA VAL A 96 -24.90 0.17 -7.49
C VAL A 96 -23.46 0.14 -7.98
N TYR A 97 -22.84 -1.01 -7.90
CA TYR A 97 -21.48 -1.21 -8.41
C TYR A 97 -21.51 -1.16 -9.93
N ILE A 98 -20.88 -0.14 -10.50
CA ILE A 98 -20.76 0.01 -11.95
C ILE A 98 -19.69 -0.95 -12.46
N TRP A 99 -19.79 -1.33 -13.72
CA TRP A 99 -18.95 -2.26 -14.47
C TRP A 99 -17.46 -2.25 -14.09
N ASP A 100 -16.83 -1.09 -14.05
CA ASP A 100 -15.40 -0.94 -13.73
C ASP A 100 -15.07 -1.38 -12.30
N TYR A 101 -15.95 -1.07 -11.36
CA TYR A 101 -15.76 -1.43 -9.96
C TYR A 101 -15.79 -2.95 -9.75
N VAL A 102 -16.75 -3.64 -10.39
CA VAL A 102 -16.85 -5.10 -10.36
C VAL A 102 -15.61 -5.73 -10.99
N ASN A 103 -15.10 -5.12 -12.06
CA ASN A 103 -13.88 -5.57 -12.72
C ASN A 103 -12.66 -5.49 -11.79
N TYR A 104 -12.49 -4.40 -11.05
CA TYR A 104 -11.38 -4.27 -10.08
C TYR A 104 -11.50 -5.23 -8.89
N ILE A 105 -12.70 -5.49 -8.38
CA ILE A 105 -12.89 -6.52 -7.35
C ILE A 105 -12.48 -7.91 -7.88
N ASN A 106 -12.91 -8.26 -9.08
CA ASN A 106 -12.55 -9.54 -9.69
C ASN A 106 -11.03 -9.65 -9.91
N LYS A 107 -10.36 -8.55 -10.29
CA LYS A 107 -8.90 -8.48 -10.40
C LYS A 107 -8.23 -8.67 -9.05
N GLN A 108 -8.80 -8.14 -7.96
CA GLN A 108 -8.28 -8.36 -6.61
C GLN A 108 -8.33 -9.85 -6.24
N TYR A 109 -9.46 -10.52 -6.44
CA TYR A 109 -9.58 -11.96 -6.20
C TYR A 109 -8.66 -12.78 -7.13
N GLY A 110 -8.51 -12.35 -8.38
CA GLY A 110 -7.57 -12.97 -9.33
C GLY A 110 -6.12 -12.87 -8.87
N ALA A 111 -5.71 -11.72 -8.37
CA ALA A 111 -4.37 -11.50 -7.81
C ALA A 111 -4.13 -12.39 -6.58
N GLU A 112 -5.08 -12.44 -5.64
CA GLU A 112 -4.99 -13.31 -4.47
C GLU A 112 -4.85 -14.78 -4.87
N ALA A 113 -5.69 -15.25 -5.81
CA ALA A 113 -5.65 -16.62 -6.30
C ALA A 113 -4.29 -16.94 -6.96
N ALA A 114 -3.73 -16.00 -7.72
CA ALA A 114 -2.42 -16.17 -8.34
C ALA A 114 -1.28 -16.23 -7.30
N PHE A 115 -1.31 -15.37 -6.28
CA PHE A 115 -0.33 -15.40 -5.19
C PHE A 115 -0.44 -16.65 -4.31
N LEU A 116 -1.63 -17.23 -4.17
CA LEU A 116 -1.84 -18.52 -3.49
C LEU A 116 -1.21 -19.69 -4.27
N GLN A 117 -1.11 -19.59 -5.59
CA GLN A 117 -0.39 -20.60 -6.38
C GLN A 117 1.13 -20.48 -6.19
N SER A 118 1.67 -19.31 -6.38
CA SER A 118 3.06 -18.98 -6.09
C SER A 118 3.29 -17.46 -6.15
N PRO A 119 4.33 -16.94 -5.47
CA PRO A 119 4.74 -15.54 -5.62
C PRO A 119 5.03 -15.15 -7.08
N ALA A 120 5.65 -16.04 -7.85
CA ALA A 120 5.95 -15.79 -9.28
C ALA A 120 4.66 -15.62 -10.11
N ALA A 121 3.67 -16.49 -9.92
CA ALA A 121 2.37 -16.39 -10.60
C ALA A 121 1.65 -15.09 -10.23
N GLY A 122 1.67 -14.70 -8.97
CA GLY A 122 1.09 -13.44 -8.49
C GLY A 122 1.73 -12.22 -9.15
N PHE A 123 3.05 -12.12 -9.15
CA PHE A 123 3.73 -11.02 -9.82
C PHE A 123 3.54 -11.03 -11.33
N GLN A 124 3.52 -12.21 -11.97
CA GLN A 124 3.22 -12.32 -13.40
C GLN A 124 1.79 -11.82 -13.71
N PHE A 125 0.80 -12.16 -12.89
CA PHE A 125 -0.58 -11.68 -13.04
C PHE A 125 -0.65 -10.16 -12.95
N ILE A 126 0.08 -9.55 -12.02
CA ILE A 126 0.09 -8.09 -11.83
C ILE A 126 0.84 -7.39 -12.96
N PHE A 127 2.10 -7.75 -13.19
CA PHE A 127 2.95 -7.05 -14.16
C PHE A 127 2.61 -7.39 -15.60
N GLY A 128 2.04 -8.57 -15.88
CA GLY A 128 1.54 -8.92 -17.20
C GLY A 128 0.42 -8.03 -17.70
N SER A 129 -0.31 -7.37 -16.80
CA SER A 129 -1.43 -6.49 -17.14
C SER A 129 -1.04 -5.01 -17.33
N LEU A 130 0.24 -4.64 -17.22
CA LEU A 130 0.66 -3.23 -17.30
C LEU A 130 0.37 -2.56 -18.66
N ALA A 131 0.23 -3.35 -19.72
CA ALA A 131 -0.12 -2.87 -21.06
C ALA A 131 -1.63 -2.92 -21.34
N GLU A 132 -2.45 -3.37 -20.38
CA GLU A 132 -3.90 -3.44 -20.52
C GLU A 132 -4.56 -2.13 -20.09
N ASP A 133 -5.76 -1.83 -20.61
CA ASP A 133 -6.55 -0.65 -20.22
C ASP A 133 -6.89 -0.66 -18.72
N TYR A 134 -7.08 -1.85 -18.15
CA TYR A 134 -7.34 -2.06 -16.72
C TYR A 134 -6.19 -2.85 -16.11
N THR A 135 -5.17 -2.16 -15.62
CA THR A 135 -4.03 -2.81 -14.98
C THR A 135 -4.40 -3.43 -13.63
N ASN A 136 -3.81 -4.60 -13.33
CA ASN A 136 -3.93 -5.26 -12.02
C ASN A 136 -3.01 -4.60 -10.96
N PHE A 137 -2.20 -3.61 -11.35
CA PHE A 137 -1.17 -3.02 -10.48
C PHE A 137 -1.74 -2.42 -9.18
N ILE A 138 -2.97 -1.87 -9.23
CA ILE A 138 -3.62 -1.28 -8.06
C ILE A 138 -3.87 -2.30 -6.93
N THR A 139 -4.02 -3.59 -7.27
CA THR A 139 -4.25 -4.64 -6.27
C THR A 139 -3.10 -4.78 -5.28
N LEU A 140 -1.86 -4.38 -5.68
CA LEU A 140 -0.72 -4.34 -4.77
C LEU A 140 -0.94 -3.44 -3.56
N PHE A 141 -1.78 -2.43 -3.68
CA PHE A 141 -2.02 -1.45 -2.60
C PHE A 141 -3.29 -1.76 -1.81
N LEU A 142 -4.23 -2.48 -2.40
CA LEU A 142 -5.55 -2.72 -1.82
C LEU A 142 -5.63 -3.98 -0.96
N ASP A 143 -4.77 -4.95 -1.17
CA ASP A 143 -4.89 -6.27 -0.55
C ASP A 143 -4.73 -6.23 0.98
N PHE A 144 -3.78 -5.47 1.50
CA PHE A 144 -3.56 -5.40 2.95
C PHE A 144 -4.82 -4.96 3.72
N PRO A 145 -5.45 -3.80 3.42
CA PRO A 145 -6.68 -3.44 4.12
C PRO A 145 -7.85 -4.38 3.78
N PHE A 146 -7.92 -4.89 2.55
CA PHE A 146 -9.00 -5.77 2.10
C PHE A 146 -8.98 -7.13 2.80
N CYS A 147 -7.82 -7.70 3.06
CA CYS A 147 -7.70 -8.98 3.79
C CYS A 147 -8.17 -8.91 5.25
N LEU A 148 -8.26 -7.70 5.83
CA LEU A 148 -8.75 -7.45 7.19
C LEU A 148 -10.26 -7.18 7.24
N SER A 149 -10.93 -7.10 6.09
CA SER A 149 -12.34 -6.78 5.96
C SER A 149 -13.20 -8.05 5.78
N ASP A 150 -14.50 -7.87 5.69
CA ASP A 150 -15.46 -8.92 5.34
C ASP A 150 -15.42 -9.30 3.84
N ARG A 151 -14.53 -8.62 3.07
CA ARG A 151 -14.27 -8.88 1.65
C ARG A 151 -15.47 -8.66 0.74
N THR A 152 -16.39 -7.81 1.15
CA THR A 152 -17.52 -7.37 0.33
C THR A 152 -17.11 -6.25 -0.64
N GLY A 153 -18.01 -5.91 -1.57
CA GLY A 153 -17.81 -4.75 -2.44
C GLY A 153 -17.70 -3.44 -1.66
N ASP A 154 -18.47 -3.27 -0.59
CA ASP A 154 -18.40 -2.08 0.27
C ASP A 154 -17.05 -1.96 0.97
N SER A 155 -16.53 -3.07 1.47
CA SER A 155 -15.19 -3.13 2.06
C SER A 155 -14.10 -2.83 1.05
N PHE A 156 -14.24 -3.27 -0.19
CA PHE A 156 -13.28 -2.96 -1.25
C PHE A 156 -13.24 -1.45 -1.54
N ALA A 157 -14.42 -0.78 -1.61
CA ALA A 157 -14.49 0.66 -1.75
C ALA A 157 -13.80 1.40 -0.59
N PHE A 158 -14.01 0.94 0.64
CA PHE A 158 -13.33 1.49 1.81
C PHE A 158 -11.81 1.32 1.73
N CYS A 159 -11.33 0.17 1.27
CA CYS A 159 -9.90 -0.10 1.10
C CYS A 159 -9.25 0.84 0.08
N GLN A 160 -9.96 1.19 -1.00
CA GLN A 160 -9.46 2.17 -1.97
C GLN A 160 -9.22 3.53 -1.31
N VAL A 161 -10.16 4.01 -0.50
CA VAL A 161 -10.01 5.27 0.24
C VAL A 161 -8.88 5.17 1.25
N PHE A 162 -8.80 4.06 1.99
CA PHE A 162 -7.73 3.84 2.98
C PHE A 162 -6.33 3.88 2.35
N SER A 163 -6.14 3.26 1.19
CA SER A 163 -4.83 3.14 0.56
C SER A 163 -4.43 4.37 -0.26
N VAL A 164 -5.39 5.04 -0.89
CA VAL A 164 -5.09 6.16 -1.81
C VAL A 164 -5.12 7.51 -1.11
N LEU A 165 -6.01 7.71 -0.13
CA LEU A 165 -6.19 9.00 0.53
C LEU A 165 -4.93 9.55 1.22
N PRO A 166 -4.06 8.73 1.88
CA PRO A 166 -2.82 9.23 2.46
C PRO A 166 -1.81 9.75 1.43
N MET A 167 -2.05 9.52 0.15
CA MET A 167 -1.17 9.89 -0.97
C MET A 167 -1.60 11.17 -1.68
N LEU A 168 -2.82 11.63 -1.42
CA LEU A 168 -3.37 12.89 -1.91
C LEU A 168 -3.02 14.06 -0.99
#